data_40595aeae303d86a69fe33a4e287d2cf
#
_entry.id   40595aeae303d86a69fe33a4e287d2cf
#
_cell.length_a   1.000
_cell.length_b   1.000
_cell.length_c   1.000
_cell.angle_alpha   90.00
_cell.angle_beta   90.00
_cell.angle_gamma   90.00
#
_symmetry.space_group_name_H-M   'P 1'
#
loop_
_entity.id
_entity.type
_entity.pdbx_description
1 polymer ?
#
loop_
_entity_poly.entity_id
_entity_poly.type
_entity_poly.pdbx_seq_one_letter_code
_entity_poly.pdbx_strand_id
1 'polypeptide(L)'
;MTTAHFNRQRARPLQRRSGSMFFLVPLIVLAAVALSAFGYVAYVLWPRWSAPHLDAPPLPITVAGVAFNLPPAAIRVAAQRRAGAQERIDLVFLWPSLQPPDPESKPPTLPGTEPASSRASARVFMTIAAAGDTLAPADRARTIYPRHTAAEPVLGSDGLAVGAFRDGTPYAGEDLVYAPGTAGFLVRCTRGAPPVPGTCLYERRIDRADVVVRFPRDWLDDWRMVAATLDRLIASLRPPR
;
A
#
# COMPACT_ATOMS: atom_id res chain seq x y z
N MET A 1 39.42 66.90 70.29
CA MET A 1 39.91 67.15 68.91
C MET A 1 40.02 65.77 68.24
N THR A 2 39.03 65.35 67.47
CA THR A 2 38.97 64.02 66.87
C THR A 2 38.78 64.21 65.37
N THR A 3 39.80 63.90 64.60
CA THR A 3 39.82 64.04 63.16
C THR A 3 39.24 62.73 62.52
N ALA A 4 38.14 62.89 61.79
CA ALA A 4 37.51 61.81 61.04
C ALA A 4 38.24 61.62 59.71
N HIS A 5 38.77 60.42 59.49
CA HIS A 5 39.30 59.99 58.20
C HIS A 5 38.18 59.54 57.29
N PHE A 6 37.96 60.23 56.18
CA PHE A 6 37.01 59.86 55.10
C PHE A 6 37.71 58.88 54.16
N ASN A 7 37.30 57.64 54.19
CA ASN A 7 37.78 56.57 53.30
C ASN A 7 36.99 56.64 52.00
N ARG A 8 37.61 57.13 50.91
CA ARG A 8 37.10 57.12 49.55
C ARG A 8 37.23 55.69 48.95
N GLN A 9 36.16 54.93 48.93
CA GLN A 9 36.09 53.72 48.15
C GLN A 9 36.09 54.10 46.67
N ARG A 10 37.14 53.69 45.94
CA ARG A 10 37.22 53.75 44.48
C ARG A 10 36.29 52.69 43.86
N ALA A 11 35.25 53.15 43.15
CA ALA A 11 34.41 52.31 42.30
C ALA A 11 35.26 51.72 41.22
N ARG A 12 35.32 50.38 41.17
CA ARG A 12 35.95 49.61 40.06
C ARG A 12 35.08 49.73 38.80
N PRO A 13 35.64 50.06 37.62
CA PRO A 13 34.88 50.07 36.37
C PRO A 13 34.50 48.66 36.02
N LEU A 14 33.21 48.41 35.73
CA LEU A 14 32.70 47.18 35.18
C LEU A 14 33.32 46.97 33.79
N GLN A 15 34.25 46.06 33.73
CA GLN A 15 34.91 45.63 32.49
C GLN A 15 33.86 44.91 31.61
N ARG A 16 33.35 45.62 30.63
CA ARG A 16 32.38 45.14 29.62
C ARG A 16 33.08 44.03 28.83
N ARG A 17 32.69 42.77 29.09
CA ARG A 17 33.16 41.60 28.33
C ARG A 17 32.71 41.72 26.87
N SER A 18 33.53 42.29 26.02
CA SER A 18 33.34 42.37 24.56
C SER A 18 33.69 41.11 23.79
N GLY A 19 33.90 39.97 24.50
CA GLY A 19 34.31 38.71 23.87
C GLY A 19 33.18 37.83 23.30
N SER A 20 31.91 38.13 23.63
CA SER A 20 30.79 37.28 23.26
C SER A 20 30.31 37.46 21.82
N MET A 21 30.59 38.60 21.22
CA MET A 21 30.08 38.92 19.87
C MET A 21 30.82 38.18 18.76
N PHE A 22 32.10 37.84 18.95
CA PHE A 22 32.91 37.11 17.96
C PHE A 22 32.49 35.67 17.79
N PHE A 23 31.86 35.04 18.79
CA PHE A 23 31.36 33.66 18.70
C PHE A 23 29.89 33.58 18.25
N LEU A 24 29.11 34.65 18.45
CA LEU A 24 27.69 34.70 18.05
C LEU A 24 27.52 34.79 16.54
N VAL A 25 28.37 35.55 15.85
CA VAL A 25 28.26 35.71 14.39
C VAL A 25 28.46 34.38 13.63
N PRO A 26 29.54 33.62 13.88
CA PRO A 26 29.74 32.32 13.18
C PRO A 26 28.64 31.32 13.55
N LEU A 27 28.12 31.32 14.77
CA LEU A 27 27.03 30.46 15.21
C LEU A 27 25.73 30.74 14.45
N ILE A 28 25.40 32.04 14.26
CA ILE A 28 24.23 32.51 13.52
C ILE A 28 24.36 32.11 12.03
N VAL A 29 25.54 32.27 11.45
CA VAL A 29 25.81 31.87 10.05
C VAL A 29 25.67 30.38 9.89
N LEU A 30 26.22 29.59 10.81
CA LEU A 30 26.10 28.13 10.77
C LEU A 30 24.64 27.68 10.89
N ALA A 31 23.87 28.29 11.80
CA ALA A 31 22.46 28.01 11.97
C ALA A 31 21.64 28.39 10.72
N ALA A 32 21.93 29.51 10.08
CA ALA A 32 21.28 29.94 8.85
C ALA A 32 21.59 28.98 7.68
N VAL A 33 22.82 28.52 7.54
CA VAL A 33 23.22 27.52 6.54
C VAL A 33 22.51 26.19 6.80
N ALA A 34 22.48 25.71 8.05
CA ALA A 34 21.79 24.48 8.42
C ALA A 34 20.28 24.55 8.15
N LEU A 35 19.62 25.67 8.50
CA LEU A 35 18.22 25.88 8.21
C LEU A 35 17.92 25.97 6.71
N SER A 36 18.79 26.60 5.94
CA SER A 36 18.66 26.68 4.48
C SER A 36 18.82 25.30 3.83
N ALA A 37 19.81 24.52 4.28
CA ALA A 37 20.01 23.14 3.82
C ALA A 37 18.83 22.24 4.18
N PHE A 38 18.32 22.35 5.41
CA PHE A 38 17.13 21.61 5.85
C PHE A 38 15.89 22.03 5.05
N GLY A 39 15.67 23.32 4.83
CA GLY A 39 14.58 23.85 4.02
C GLY A 39 14.66 23.37 2.56
N TYR A 40 15.86 23.34 1.98
CA TYR A 40 16.10 22.82 0.63
C TYR A 40 15.81 21.32 0.55
N VAL A 41 16.31 20.52 1.49
CA VAL A 41 16.03 19.08 1.58
C VAL A 41 14.54 18.84 1.78
N ALA A 42 13.90 19.57 2.68
CA ALA A 42 12.45 19.50 2.90
C ALA A 42 11.68 19.86 1.61
N TYR A 43 12.08 20.89 0.88
CA TYR A 43 11.47 21.31 -0.39
C TYR A 43 11.64 20.24 -1.49
N VAL A 44 12.82 19.64 -1.61
CA VAL A 44 13.10 18.59 -2.62
C VAL A 44 12.41 17.28 -2.26
N LEU A 45 12.38 16.93 -0.97
CA LEU A 45 11.72 15.73 -0.47
C LEU A 45 10.22 15.94 -0.23
N TRP A 46 9.74 17.21 -0.28
CA TRP A 46 8.31 17.49 -0.09
C TRP A 46 7.53 16.82 -1.21
N PRO A 47 6.75 15.79 -0.90
CA PRO A 47 6.00 15.11 -1.93
C PRO A 47 5.04 16.13 -2.55
N ARG A 48 5.16 16.37 -3.85
CA ARG A 48 4.14 17.10 -4.61
C ARG A 48 2.94 16.19 -4.77
N TRP A 49 2.15 16.10 -3.71
CA TRP A 49 0.98 15.24 -3.62
C TRP A 49 -0.22 15.92 -4.30
N SER A 50 -0.04 16.31 -5.55
CA SER A 50 -1.20 16.62 -6.35
C SER A 50 -1.96 15.31 -6.55
N ALA A 51 -3.20 15.28 -6.08
CA ALA A 51 -4.10 14.16 -6.35
C ALA A 51 -4.16 13.99 -7.87
N PRO A 52 -3.94 12.79 -8.40
CA PRO A 52 -4.03 12.59 -9.85
C PRO A 52 -5.48 12.74 -10.29
N HIS A 53 -5.72 13.48 -11.38
CA HIS A 53 -7.05 13.55 -11.98
C HIS A 53 -7.48 12.15 -12.45
N LEU A 54 -8.79 11.86 -12.37
CA LEU A 54 -9.35 10.59 -12.83
C LEU A 54 -9.10 10.37 -14.34
N ASP A 55 -9.12 11.46 -15.12
CA ASP A 55 -8.91 11.45 -16.56
C ASP A 55 -7.43 11.54 -16.97
N ALA A 56 -6.50 11.46 -16.01
CA ALA A 56 -5.08 11.50 -16.33
C ALA A 56 -4.69 10.29 -17.21
N PRO A 57 -3.84 10.50 -18.24
CA PRO A 57 -3.43 9.41 -19.11
C PRO A 57 -2.74 8.29 -18.31
N PRO A 58 -2.94 7.02 -18.70
CA PRO A 58 -2.29 5.90 -18.05
C PRO A 58 -0.77 6.02 -18.09
N LEU A 59 -0.12 5.66 -16.99
CA LEU A 59 1.33 5.65 -16.88
C LEU A 59 1.87 4.32 -17.42
N PRO A 60 2.84 4.35 -18.36
CA PRO A 60 3.56 3.17 -18.81
C PRO A 60 4.56 2.75 -17.71
N ILE A 61 4.27 1.67 -17.03
CA ILE A 61 5.08 1.13 -15.94
C ILE A 61 5.51 -0.29 -16.28
N THR A 62 6.76 -0.63 -16.01
CA THR A 62 7.30 -1.95 -16.24
C THR A 62 7.66 -2.61 -14.91
N VAL A 63 7.11 -3.79 -14.64
CA VAL A 63 7.44 -4.61 -13.47
C VAL A 63 8.08 -5.92 -13.95
N ALA A 64 9.30 -6.21 -13.52
CA ALA A 64 10.06 -7.38 -13.95
C ALA A 64 10.13 -7.58 -15.49
N GLY A 65 10.18 -6.48 -16.24
CA GLY A 65 10.18 -6.50 -17.71
C GLY A 65 8.80 -6.65 -18.35
N VAL A 66 7.73 -6.74 -17.57
CA VAL A 66 6.35 -6.80 -18.06
C VAL A 66 5.74 -5.40 -18.06
N ALA A 67 5.24 -4.96 -19.22
CA ALA A 67 4.66 -3.63 -19.39
C ALA A 67 3.19 -3.60 -18.95
N PHE A 68 2.84 -2.54 -18.25
CA PHE A 68 1.47 -2.20 -17.80
C PHE A 68 1.17 -0.74 -18.10
N ASN A 69 -0.09 -0.44 -18.43
CA ASN A 69 -0.64 0.91 -18.55
C ASN A 69 -1.56 1.15 -17.37
N LEU A 70 -1.09 1.90 -16.37
CA LEU A 70 -1.78 2.01 -15.08
C LEU A 70 -2.40 3.40 -14.89
N PRO A 71 -3.70 3.50 -14.56
CA PRO A 71 -4.33 4.77 -14.22
C PRO A 71 -3.65 5.39 -12.98
N PRO A 72 -3.14 6.63 -13.05
CA PRO A 72 -2.44 7.26 -11.91
C PRO A 72 -3.29 7.34 -10.65
N ALA A 73 -4.62 7.54 -10.80
CA ALA A 73 -5.57 7.60 -9.70
C ALA A 73 -5.76 6.24 -8.99
N ALA A 74 -5.49 5.12 -9.67
CA ALA A 74 -5.52 3.79 -9.05
C ALA A 74 -4.28 3.51 -8.21
N ILE A 75 -3.15 4.21 -8.44
CA ILE A 75 -1.89 3.96 -7.72
C ILE A 75 -1.97 4.54 -6.31
N ARG A 76 -1.96 3.66 -5.29
CA ARG A 76 -2.13 4.02 -3.88
C ARG A 76 -0.94 4.81 -3.32
N VAL A 77 0.27 4.41 -3.67
CA VAL A 77 1.50 4.98 -3.12
C VAL A 77 1.98 6.10 -4.03
N ALA A 78 2.00 7.33 -3.54
CA ALA A 78 2.36 8.49 -4.34
C ALA A 78 3.75 8.37 -5.00
N ALA A 79 4.73 7.79 -4.31
CA ALA A 79 6.07 7.56 -4.84
C ALA A 79 6.10 6.59 -6.05
N GLN A 80 5.07 5.76 -6.21
CA GLN A 80 4.93 4.83 -7.32
C GLN A 80 4.27 5.47 -8.57
N ARG A 81 3.74 6.69 -8.49
CA ARG A 81 3.09 7.42 -9.59
C ARG A 81 4.10 8.01 -10.56
N ARG A 82 4.94 7.16 -11.12
CA ARG A 82 5.98 7.54 -12.09
C ARG A 82 6.09 6.46 -13.16
N ALA A 83 6.30 6.89 -14.41
CA ALA A 83 6.57 5.97 -15.51
C ALA A 83 7.92 5.26 -15.36
N GLY A 84 8.09 4.15 -16.06
CA GLY A 84 9.34 3.39 -16.12
C GLY A 84 9.37 2.14 -15.26
N ALA A 85 10.57 1.60 -15.03
CA ALA A 85 10.76 0.36 -14.30
C ALA A 85 10.53 0.54 -12.79
N GLN A 86 9.76 -0.39 -12.20
CA GLN A 86 9.50 -0.45 -10.77
C GLN A 86 9.49 -1.92 -10.31
N GLU A 87 9.83 -2.16 -9.05
CA GLU A 87 9.83 -3.50 -8.48
C GLU A 87 8.43 -3.96 -8.07
N ARG A 88 7.62 -3.00 -7.63
CA ARG A 88 6.28 -3.23 -7.11
C ARG A 88 5.38 -2.03 -7.33
N ILE A 89 4.09 -2.30 -7.59
CA ILE A 89 3.01 -1.30 -7.67
C ILE A 89 1.84 -1.78 -6.84
N ASP A 90 1.27 -0.86 -6.06
CA ASP A 90 0.06 -1.11 -5.27
C ASP A 90 -1.09 -0.27 -5.80
N LEU A 91 -2.15 -0.94 -6.21
CA LEU A 91 -3.33 -0.35 -6.86
C LEU A 91 -4.59 -0.54 -6.01
N VAL A 92 -5.57 0.31 -6.26
CA VAL A 92 -6.92 0.19 -5.70
C VAL A 92 -7.96 0.53 -6.76
N PHE A 93 -9.03 -0.25 -6.80
CA PHE A 93 -10.18 -0.03 -7.69
C PHE A 93 -11.47 -0.13 -6.90
N LEU A 94 -12.53 0.54 -7.38
CA LEU A 94 -13.87 0.42 -6.83
C LEU A 94 -14.56 -0.82 -7.42
N TRP A 95 -15.28 -1.53 -6.59
CA TRP A 95 -16.08 -2.67 -7.02
C TRP A 95 -17.55 -2.28 -7.14
N PRO A 96 -18.31 -2.76 -8.13
CA PRO A 96 -17.89 -3.60 -9.29
C PRO A 96 -17.41 -2.80 -10.51
N SER A 97 -17.40 -1.47 -10.45
CA SER A 97 -17.11 -0.60 -11.61
C SER A 97 -15.68 -0.71 -12.13
N LEU A 98 -14.73 -1.14 -11.30
CA LEU A 98 -13.30 -1.19 -11.56
C LEU A 98 -12.67 0.17 -11.89
N GLN A 99 -13.38 1.25 -11.60
CA GLN A 99 -12.85 2.60 -11.73
C GLN A 99 -11.86 2.89 -10.59
N PRO A 100 -10.84 3.71 -10.81
CA PRO A 100 -10.04 4.25 -9.73
C PRO A 100 -10.93 5.01 -8.73
N PRO A 101 -10.65 4.95 -7.43
CA PRO A 101 -11.34 5.79 -6.47
C PRO A 101 -11.03 7.27 -6.74
N ASP A 102 -12.03 8.12 -6.60
CA ASP A 102 -11.83 9.56 -6.67
C ASP A 102 -10.94 10.02 -5.49
N PRO A 103 -9.76 10.59 -5.77
CA PRO A 103 -8.85 11.05 -4.73
C PRO A 103 -9.40 12.24 -3.92
N GLU A 104 -10.38 12.96 -4.46
CA GLU A 104 -11.05 14.09 -3.79
C GLU A 104 -12.22 13.62 -2.91
N SER A 105 -12.73 12.41 -3.14
CA SER A 105 -13.79 11.85 -2.31
C SER A 105 -13.27 11.54 -0.91
N LYS A 106 -13.69 12.36 0.06
CA LYS A 106 -13.37 12.16 1.48
C LYS A 106 -14.04 10.85 1.95
N PRO A 107 -13.29 9.93 2.57
CA PRO A 107 -13.94 8.74 3.13
C PRO A 107 -15.02 9.18 4.13
N PRO A 108 -16.17 8.51 4.19
CA PRO A 108 -17.21 8.83 5.16
C PRO A 108 -16.64 8.77 6.58
N THR A 109 -16.66 9.92 7.25
CA THR A 109 -16.03 10.15 8.57
C THR A 109 -17.00 9.93 9.72
N LEU A 110 -17.83 8.91 9.71
CA LEU A 110 -18.70 8.61 10.87
C LEU A 110 -18.50 7.16 11.33
N PRO A 111 -17.88 6.95 12.51
CA PRO A 111 -17.95 5.65 13.18
C PRO A 111 -19.39 5.43 13.65
N GLY A 112 -20.05 4.38 13.18
CA GLY A 112 -21.29 3.89 13.75
C GLY A 112 -22.54 3.94 12.88
N THR A 113 -22.48 4.45 11.65
CA THR A 113 -23.60 4.37 10.71
C THR A 113 -23.13 3.68 9.45
N GLU A 114 -23.10 2.36 9.47
CA GLU A 114 -22.96 1.54 8.26
C GLU A 114 -24.36 1.34 7.66
N PRO A 115 -24.80 2.15 6.69
CA PRO A 115 -25.98 1.82 5.93
C PRO A 115 -25.65 0.70 4.94
N ALA A 116 -26.67 -0.04 4.53
CA ALA A 116 -26.59 -1.11 3.52
C ALA A 116 -25.99 -0.70 2.15
N SER A 117 -25.46 0.50 2.02
CA SER A 117 -24.68 1.05 0.89
C SER A 117 -23.17 0.71 0.93
N SER A 118 -22.68 -0.06 1.90
CA SER A 118 -21.26 -0.42 2.01
C SER A 118 -20.76 -1.24 0.82
N ARG A 119 -21.63 -1.95 0.11
CA ARG A 119 -21.28 -2.60 -1.17
C ARG A 119 -20.96 -1.60 -2.28
N ALA A 120 -21.52 -0.41 -2.28
CA ALA A 120 -21.25 0.63 -3.27
C ALA A 120 -19.86 1.27 -3.14
N SER A 121 -19.18 1.06 -2.01
CA SER A 121 -17.83 1.54 -1.73
C SER A 121 -16.82 0.42 -1.54
N ALA A 122 -17.16 -0.82 -1.91
CA ALA A 122 -16.25 -1.95 -1.81
C ALA A 122 -15.01 -1.72 -2.70
N ARG A 123 -13.85 -2.05 -2.18
CA ARG A 123 -12.57 -1.81 -2.85
C ARG A 123 -11.83 -3.11 -3.11
N VAL A 124 -11.28 -3.20 -4.30
CA VAL A 124 -10.34 -4.24 -4.69
C VAL A 124 -8.92 -3.68 -4.56
N PHE A 125 -8.07 -4.38 -3.85
CA PHE A 125 -6.66 -4.03 -3.75
C PHE A 125 -5.84 -4.97 -4.62
N MET A 126 -4.98 -4.41 -5.46
CA MET A 126 -4.13 -5.19 -6.35
C MET A 126 -2.66 -4.81 -6.10
N THR A 127 -1.80 -5.81 -6.06
CA THR A 127 -0.36 -5.63 -6.04
C THR A 127 0.22 -6.31 -7.27
N ILE A 128 1.08 -5.61 -8.01
CA ILE A 128 1.90 -6.17 -9.08
C ILE A 128 3.36 -6.10 -8.61
N ALA A 129 4.06 -7.21 -8.59
CA ALA A 129 5.45 -7.27 -8.14
C ALA A 129 6.26 -8.26 -8.97
N ALA A 130 7.58 -8.15 -8.93
CA ALA A 130 8.46 -9.16 -9.51
C ALA A 130 8.21 -10.52 -8.86
N ALA A 131 8.11 -11.57 -9.66
CA ALA A 131 7.83 -12.92 -9.18
C ALA A 131 8.96 -13.52 -8.33
N GLY A 132 10.19 -13.05 -8.51
CA GLY A 132 11.36 -13.65 -7.86
C GLY A 132 11.52 -15.14 -8.22
N ASP A 133 12.14 -15.89 -7.31
CA ASP A 133 12.36 -17.33 -7.46
C ASP A 133 11.21 -18.18 -6.92
N THR A 134 10.04 -17.58 -6.67
CA THR A 134 8.88 -18.30 -6.13
C THR A 134 8.17 -19.08 -7.23
N LEU A 135 7.60 -20.23 -6.86
CA LEU A 135 6.75 -21.02 -7.76
C LEU A 135 5.54 -20.21 -8.21
N ALA A 136 5.14 -20.39 -9.47
CA ALA A 136 3.92 -19.78 -9.96
C ALA A 136 2.69 -20.24 -9.14
N PRO A 137 1.63 -19.41 -9.02
CA PRO A 137 0.44 -19.77 -8.25
C PRO A 137 -0.17 -21.12 -8.67
N ALA A 138 -0.22 -21.40 -9.96
CA ALA A 138 -0.70 -22.69 -10.49
C ALA A 138 0.19 -23.88 -10.09
N ASP A 139 1.51 -23.68 -9.99
CA ASP A 139 2.44 -24.72 -9.56
C ASP A 139 2.33 -24.94 -8.05
N ARG A 140 2.18 -23.87 -7.26
CA ARG A 140 1.89 -24.00 -5.83
C ARG A 140 0.59 -24.76 -5.57
N ALA A 141 -0.44 -24.52 -6.38
CA ALA A 141 -1.70 -25.23 -6.28
C ALA A 141 -1.55 -26.75 -6.50
N ARG A 142 -0.64 -27.17 -7.39
CA ARG A 142 -0.40 -28.58 -7.69
C ARG A 142 0.59 -29.27 -6.75
N THR A 143 1.58 -28.54 -6.25
CA THR A 143 2.72 -29.15 -5.57
C THR A 143 2.81 -28.83 -4.09
N ILE A 144 2.41 -27.64 -3.68
CA ILE A 144 2.57 -27.15 -2.31
C ILE A 144 1.27 -27.29 -1.51
N TYR A 145 0.19 -26.70 -1.99
CA TYR A 145 -1.06 -26.64 -1.23
C TYR A 145 -1.65 -27.99 -0.84
N PRO A 146 -1.68 -29.03 -1.71
CA PRO A 146 -2.21 -30.34 -1.33
C PRO A 146 -1.48 -30.99 -0.15
N ARG A 147 -0.19 -30.66 0.04
CA ARG A 147 0.61 -31.17 1.17
C ARG A 147 0.25 -30.52 2.50
N HIS A 148 -0.42 -29.38 2.45
CA HIS A 148 -0.75 -28.57 3.62
C HIS A 148 -2.24 -28.55 3.96
N THR A 149 -3.11 -29.07 3.09
CA THR A 149 -4.55 -29.20 3.39
C THR A 149 -4.84 -30.33 4.39
N ALA A 150 -5.88 -30.16 5.20
CA ALA A 150 -6.17 -31.05 6.35
C ALA A 150 -6.88 -32.33 5.93
N ALA A 151 -7.80 -32.28 4.97
CA ALA A 151 -8.63 -33.37 4.50
C ALA A 151 -9.00 -33.16 3.04
N GLU A 152 -9.82 -34.07 2.50
CA GLU A 152 -10.40 -33.86 1.18
C GLU A 152 -11.24 -32.58 1.17
N PRO A 153 -11.16 -31.80 0.05
CA PRO A 153 -11.92 -30.57 -0.06
C PRO A 153 -13.43 -30.84 -0.05
N VAL A 154 -14.16 -29.99 0.63
CA VAL A 154 -15.62 -30.03 0.65
C VAL A 154 -16.16 -29.26 -0.55
N LEU A 155 -16.98 -29.91 -1.37
CA LEU A 155 -17.65 -29.26 -2.50
C LEU A 155 -18.90 -28.54 -2.01
N GLY A 156 -18.95 -27.21 -2.21
CA GLY A 156 -20.12 -26.39 -1.94
C GLY A 156 -21.18 -26.47 -3.03
N SER A 157 -22.38 -26.02 -2.73
CA SER A 157 -23.51 -25.96 -3.67
C SER A 157 -23.29 -24.99 -4.85
N ASP A 158 -22.39 -24.04 -4.69
CA ASP A 158 -21.94 -23.05 -5.67
C ASP A 158 -20.94 -23.62 -6.70
N GLY A 159 -20.50 -24.87 -6.48
CA GLY A 159 -19.50 -25.54 -7.29
C GLY A 159 -18.06 -25.19 -6.94
N LEU A 160 -17.82 -24.55 -5.81
CA LEU A 160 -16.47 -24.34 -5.25
C LEU A 160 -16.10 -25.50 -4.32
N ALA A 161 -14.85 -25.93 -4.42
CA ALA A 161 -14.23 -26.81 -3.46
C ALA A 161 -13.44 -25.99 -2.42
N VAL A 162 -13.63 -26.31 -1.14
CA VAL A 162 -12.96 -25.65 -0.03
C VAL A 162 -12.10 -26.67 0.72
N GLY A 163 -10.78 -26.46 0.71
CA GLY A 163 -9.80 -27.25 1.46
C GLY A 163 -9.18 -26.42 2.58
N ALA A 164 -9.45 -26.79 3.83
CA ALA A 164 -8.85 -26.12 4.98
C ALA A 164 -7.35 -26.44 5.08
N PHE A 165 -6.50 -25.43 5.27
CA PHE A 165 -5.10 -25.67 5.61
C PHE A 165 -4.95 -26.13 7.08
N ARG A 166 -4.00 -27.04 7.30
CA ARG A 166 -3.69 -27.56 8.63
C ARG A 166 -3.03 -26.49 9.52
N ASP A 167 -3.32 -26.57 10.80
CA ASP A 167 -2.59 -25.81 11.80
C ASP A 167 -1.12 -26.23 11.82
N GLY A 168 -0.22 -25.31 12.18
CA GLY A 168 1.22 -25.53 12.15
C GLY A 168 1.87 -25.44 10.75
N THR A 169 1.10 -25.08 9.72
CA THR A 169 1.63 -24.78 8.37
C THR A 169 1.75 -23.27 8.16
N PRO A 170 2.52 -22.81 7.16
CA PRO A 170 2.57 -21.38 6.80
C PRO A 170 1.23 -20.77 6.38
N TYR A 171 0.22 -21.61 6.14
CA TYR A 171 -1.13 -21.24 5.69
C TYR A 171 -2.18 -21.43 6.80
N ALA A 172 -1.76 -21.66 8.04
CA ALA A 172 -2.68 -21.84 9.17
C ALA A 172 -3.69 -20.67 9.25
N GLY A 173 -4.97 -20.99 9.45
CA GLY A 173 -6.04 -19.99 9.46
C GLY A 173 -6.58 -19.58 8.09
N GLU A 174 -6.07 -20.17 7.01
CA GLU A 174 -6.57 -19.97 5.64
C GLU A 174 -7.27 -21.22 5.11
N ASP A 175 -8.09 -21.02 4.07
CA ASP A 175 -8.68 -22.04 3.24
C ASP A 175 -8.23 -21.86 1.78
N LEU A 176 -8.00 -22.98 1.10
CA LEU A 176 -7.84 -23.00 -0.34
C LEU A 176 -9.22 -23.19 -0.97
N VAL A 177 -9.64 -22.24 -1.79
CA VAL A 177 -10.93 -22.27 -2.49
C VAL A 177 -10.69 -22.27 -4.00
N TYR A 178 -11.29 -23.23 -4.71
CA TYR A 178 -11.09 -23.36 -6.14
C TYR A 178 -12.30 -23.99 -6.83
N ALA A 179 -12.43 -23.77 -8.14
CA ALA A 179 -13.45 -24.39 -8.97
C ALA A 179 -12.90 -25.64 -9.63
N PRO A 180 -13.35 -26.86 -9.26
CA PRO A 180 -12.91 -28.10 -9.91
C PRO A 180 -13.25 -28.10 -11.40
N GLY A 181 -12.31 -28.54 -12.23
CA GLY A 181 -12.51 -28.63 -13.70
C GLY A 181 -12.52 -27.28 -14.44
N THR A 182 -12.59 -26.16 -13.75
CA THR A 182 -12.50 -24.84 -14.36
C THR A 182 -11.05 -24.36 -14.29
N ALA A 183 -10.38 -24.31 -15.43
CA ALA A 183 -9.00 -23.81 -15.46
C ALA A 183 -8.95 -22.39 -14.97
N GLY A 184 -8.36 -22.20 -13.79
CA GLY A 184 -7.85 -20.91 -13.38
C GLY A 184 -8.51 -20.22 -12.21
N PHE A 185 -9.67 -20.60 -11.68
CA PHE A 185 -10.16 -19.98 -10.45
C PHE A 185 -9.64 -20.71 -9.22
N LEU A 186 -8.71 -20.06 -8.54
CA LEU A 186 -8.12 -20.54 -7.30
C LEU A 186 -7.75 -19.32 -6.45
N VAL A 187 -8.20 -19.34 -5.20
CA VAL A 187 -7.93 -18.29 -4.22
C VAL A 187 -7.56 -18.90 -2.86
N ARG A 188 -6.75 -18.19 -2.09
CA ARG A 188 -6.56 -18.47 -0.66
C ARG A 188 -7.31 -17.44 0.14
N CYS A 189 -8.10 -17.87 1.10
CA CYS A 189 -8.94 -16.98 1.90
C CYS A 189 -8.66 -17.18 3.38
N THR A 190 -8.44 -16.10 4.11
CA THR A 190 -8.43 -16.14 5.58
C THR A 190 -9.82 -16.53 6.09
N ARG A 191 -9.85 -17.28 7.20
CA ARG A 191 -11.10 -17.56 7.90
C ARG A 191 -11.49 -16.31 8.67
N GLY A 192 -12.56 -15.65 8.22
CA GLY A 192 -13.12 -14.49 8.93
C GLY A 192 -13.83 -14.92 10.20
N ALA A 193 -13.95 -13.98 11.14
CA ALA A 193 -14.86 -14.08 12.28
C ALA A 193 -15.74 -12.82 12.31
N PRO A 194 -17.08 -12.95 12.51
CA PRO A 194 -17.93 -11.78 12.58
C PRO A 194 -17.42 -10.77 13.63
N PRO A 195 -17.46 -9.46 13.35
CA PRO A 195 -18.05 -8.80 12.17
C PRO A 195 -17.11 -8.65 10.96
N VAL A 196 -15.87 -9.18 11.02
CA VAL A 196 -14.87 -8.99 9.96
C VAL A 196 -14.91 -10.19 9.02
N PRO A 197 -15.31 -10.02 7.75
CA PRO A 197 -15.24 -11.07 6.75
C PRO A 197 -13.78 -11.43 6.48
N GLY A 198 -13.53 -12.69 6.10
CA GLY A 198 -12.21 -13.11 5.64
C GLY A 198 -11.83 -12.38 4.35
N THR A 199 -10.55 -12.38 4.04
CA THR A 199 -10.00 -11.79 2.81
C THR A 199 -9.47 -12.89 1.92
N CYS A 200 -9.81 -12.85 0.64
CA CYS A 200 -9.31 -13.75 -0.37
C CYS A 200 -8.18 -13.13 -1.19
N LEU A 201 -7.20 -13.94 -1.55
CA LEU A 201 -6.07 -13.62 -2.42
C LEU A 201 -6.24 -14.37 -3.74
N TYR A 202 -6.50 -13.64 -4.81
CA TYR A 202 -6.50 -14.13 -6.17
C TYR A 202 -5.15 -13.85 -6.80
N GLU A 203 -4.41 -14.88 -7.16
CA GLU A 203 -3.03 -14.77 -7.60
C GLU A 203 -2.91 -15.19 -9.07
N ARG A 204 -2.22 -14.39 -9.86
CA ARG A 204 -1.89 -14.66 -11.26
C ARG A 204 -0.43 -14.35 -11.52
N ARG A 205 0.21 -15.18 -12.35
CA ARG A 205 1.53 -14.87 -12.91
C ARG A 205 1.38 -14.45 -14.37
N ILE A 206 1.98 -13.32 -14.69
CA ILE A 206 2.08 -12.78 -16.03
C ILE A 206 3.56 -12.69 -16.35
N ASP A 207 4.07 -13.62 -17.12
CA ASP A 207 5.51 -13.73 -17.43
C ASP A 207 6.34 -13.78 -16.13
N ARG A 208 7.07 -12.71 -15.81
CA ARG A 208 7.88 -12.57 -14.61
C ARG A 208 7.27 -11.67 -13.53
N ALA A 209 6.05 -11.22 -13.69
CA ALA A 209 5.33 -10.43 -12.71
C ALA A 209 4.21 -11.24 -12.04
N ASP A 210 4.12 -11.18 -10.73
CA ASP A 210 2.99 -11.70 -9.95
C ASP A 210 1.99 -10.60 -9.70
N VAL A 211 0.73 -10.88 -10.00
CA VAL A 211 -0.42 -10.04 -9.73
C VAL A 211 -1.22 -10.70 -8.61
N VAL A 212 -1.38 -9.99 -7.50
CA VAL A 212 -2.15 -10.44 -6.34
C VAL A 212 -3.31 -9.49 -6.11
N VAL A 213 -4.53 -9.99 -6.18
CA VAL A 213 -5.75 -9.23 -5.93
C VAL A 213 -6.38 -9.66 -4.62
N ARG A 214 -6.72 -8.68 -3.78
CA ARG A 214 -7.38 -8.89 -2.48
C ARG A 214 -8.81 -8.40 -2.53
N PHE A 215 -9.73 -9.25 -2.08
CA PHE A 215 -11.16 -8.94 -2.00
C PHE A 215 -11.82 -9.67 -0.82
N PRO A 216 -12.99 -9.21 -0.34
CA PRO A 216 -13.72 -9.86 0.75
C PRO A 216 -14.19 -11.28 0.40
N ARG A 217 -14.14 -12.19 1.38
CA ARG A 217 -14.53 -13.61 1.17
C ARG A 217 -15.98 -13.81 0.81
N ASP A 218 -16.87 -12.95 1.30
CA ASP A 218 -18.31 -12.99 1.02
C ASP A 218 -18.67 -12.76 -0.47
N TRP A 219 -17.72 -12.28 -1.27
CA TRP A 219 -17.91 -12.18 -2.71
C TRP A 219 -17.85 -13.53 -3.43
N LEU A 220 -17.40 -14.57 -2.76
CA LEU A 220 -17.36 -15.92 -3.34
C LEU A 220 -18.74 -16.49 -3.64
N ASP A 221 -19.80 -15.96 -3.03
CA ASP A 221 -21.18 -16.32 -3.36
C ASP A 221 -21.47 -16.12 -4.86
N ASP A 222 -20.78 -15.17 -5.48
CA ASP A 222 -20.85 -14.89 -6.92
C ASP A 222 -19.47 -15.01 -7.61
N TRP A 223 -18.75 -16.05 -7.28
CA TRP A 223 -17.35 -16.23 -7.69
C TRP A 223 -17.12 -16.17 -9.20
N ARG A 224 -18.11 -16.60 -10.02
CA ARG A 224 -17.98 -16.56 -11.49
C ARG A 224 -17.90 -15.13 -12.01
N MET A 225 -18.75 -14.27 -11.48
CA MET A 225 -18.72 -12.83 -11.79
C MET A 225 -17.42 -12.20 -11.28
N VAL A 226 -17.00 -12.55 -10.05
CA VAL A 226 -15.73 -12.08 -9.47
C VAL A 226 -14.56 -12.48 -10.35
N ALA A 227 -14.43 -13.77 -10.70
CA ALA A 227 -13.36 -14.29 -11.54
C ALA A 227 -13.29 -13.56 -12.89
N ALA A 228 -14.40 -13.49 -13.61
CA ALA A 228 -14.46 -12.86 -14.93
C ALA A 228 -14.15 -11.36 -14.86
N THR A 229 -14.56 -10.70 -13.79
CA THR A 229 -14.32 -9.26 -13.60
C THR A 229 -12.86 -8.97 -13.26
N LEU A 230 -12.24 -9.78 -12.39
CA LEU A 230 -10.82 -9.65 -12.06
C LEU A 230 -9.92 -9.97 -13.25
N ASP A 231 -10.25 -11.00 -14.03
CA ASP A 231 -9.48 -11.32 -15.25
C ASP A 231 -9.57 -10.21 -16.29
N ARG A 232 -10.76 -9.57 -16.47
CA ARG A 232 -10.91 -8.38 -17.33
C ARG A 232 -10.09 -7.21 -16.82
N LEU A 233 -10.10 -6.97 -15.51
CA LEU A 233 -9.28 -5.90 -14.92
C LEU A 233 -7.80 -6.11 -15.22
N ILE A 234 -7.28 -7.31 -14.94
CA ILE A 234 -5.88 -7.64 -15.18
C ILE A 234 -5.53 -7.48 -16.68
N ALA A 235 -6.42 -7.92 -17.57
CA ALA A 235 -6.22 -7.78 -19.00
C ALA A 235 -6.22 -6.31 -19.45
N SER A 236 -7.09 -5.45 -18.90
CA SER A 236 -7.19 -4.03 -19.26
C SER A 236 -5.98 -3.20 -18.86
N LEU A 237 -5.21 -3.67 -17.88
CA LEU A 237 -3.97 -3.00 -17.44
C LEU A 237 -2.77 -3.32 -18.34
N ARG A 238 -2.91 -4.25 -19.30
CA ARG A 238 -1.87 -4.55 -20.28
C ARG A 238 -1.96 -3.59 -21.47
N PRO A 239 -0.82 -3.19 -22.06
CA PRO A 239 -0.86 -2.44 -23.32
C PRO A 239 -1.58 -3.28 -24.40
N PRO A 240 -2.32 -2.66 -25.32
CA PRO A 240 -2.89 -3.35 -26.46
C PRO A 240 -1.76 -3.99 -27.27
N ARG A 241 -2.01 -5.21 -27.78
CA ARG A 241 -1.08 -5.95 -28.65
C ARG A 241 -1.11 -5.39 -30.05
#